data_8d9e3dfdad282b6caa02a4046f399040
#
_entry.id   8d9e3dfdad282b6caa02a4046f399040
#
_cell.length_a   1.000
_cell.length_b   1.000
_cell.length_c   1.000
_cell.angle_alpha   90.00
_cell.angle_beta   90.00
_cell.angle_gamma   90.00
#
_symmetry.space_group_name_H-M   'P 1'
#
loop_
_entity.id
_entity.type
_entity.pdbx_description
1 polymer ?
#
loop_
_entity_poly.entity_id
_entity_poly.type
_entity_poly.pdbx_seq_one_letter_code
_entity_poly.pdbx_strand_id
1 'polypeptide(L)'
;MGYILAAMSLIVTGTIGIDTVETPTGRAENVLGGSCAYFAAAASFHTPVRVVAAVGGDWPKEHRAILQGFQNIDLSGLETRQNSKTFAWGGRYHDNMDHRDTLYTHLGVVEEKPPHVPPQFRDSQFVFLANTHPSVQMELLDHFPNRKLAVADTMDLWINIAKPELRQLLAQINGLALNYDEAEQL
;
A
#
# COMPACT_ATOMS: atom_id res chain seq x y z
N MET A 1 -21.44 11.98 -30.76
CA MET A 1 -19.98 11.99 -30.73
C MET A 1 -19.59 11.72 -29.27
N GLY A 2 -19.50 10.42 -28.93
CA GLY A 2 -19.18 10.00 -27.56
C GLY A 2 -17.70 10.23 -27.29
N TYR A 3 -17.37 11.08 -26.34
CA TYR A 3 -16.04 11.12 -25.77
C TYR A 3 -15.80 9.78 -25.07
N ILE A 4 -14.99 8.91 -25.67
CA ILE A 4 -14.35 7.81 -24.95
C ILE A 4 -13.40 8.52 -24.00
N LEU A 5 -13.82 8.71 -22.74
CA LEU A 5 -12.90 9.01 -21.66
C LEU A 5 -11.87 7.87 -21.70
N ALA A 6 -10.65 8.19 -22.11
CA ALA A 6 -9.54 7.25 -21.99
C ALA A 6 -9.57 6.73 -20.54
N ALA A 7 -9.76 5.44 -20.37
CA ALA A 7 -9.90 4.84 -19.05
C ALA A 7 -8.70 5.29 -18.21
N MET A 8 -8.97 5.99 -17.10
CA MET A 8 -7.93 6.45 -16.19
C MET A 8 -7.25 5.20 -15.63
N SER A 9 -5.99 4.98 -16.02
CA SER A 9 -5.23 3.81 -15.58
C SER A 9 -4.59 4.12 -14.22
N LEU A 10 -5.30 3.77 -13.15
CA LEU A 10 -4.84 3.91 -11.78
C LEU A 10 -4.16 2.63 -11.32
N ILE A 11 -2.98 2.77 -10.75
CA ILE A 11 -2.26 1.68 -10.10
C ILE A 11 -1.94 2.03 -8.66
N VAL A 12 -2.01 1.05 -7.77
CA VAL A 12 -1.49 1.12 -6.42
C VAL A 12 -0.43 0.05 -6.23
N THR A 13 0.70 0.45 -5.63
CA THR A 13 1.79 -0.46 -5.24
C THR A 13 2.06 -0.31 -3.75
N GLY A 14 2.59 -1.33 -3.10
CA GLY A 14 3.01 -1.24 -1.69
C GLY A 14 2.49 -2.37 -0.83
N THR A 15 2.31 -2.11 0.45
CA THR A 15 2.10 -3.15 1.46
C THR A 15 0.65 -3.61 1.52
N ILE A 16 0.47 -4.93 1.45
CA ILE A 16 -0.71 -5.65 1.92
C ILE A 16 -0.28 -6.48 3.12
N GLY A 17 -1.06 -6.46 4.20
CA GLY A 17 -0.66 -7.03 5.47
C GLY A 17 -1.73 -7.86 6.16
N ILE A 18 -1.30 -8.41 7.29
CA ILE A 18 -2.16 -9.08 8.29
C ILE A 18 -2.04 -8.26 9.56
N ASP A 19 -3.11 -7.57 9.94
CA ASP A 19 -3.09 -6.67 11.08
C ASP A 19 -3.76 -7.26 12.32
N THR A 20 -3.30 -6.82 13.48
CA THR A 20 -3.98 -6.97 14.77
C THR A 20 -4.30 -5.57 15.30
N VAL A 21 -5.55 -5.31 15.57
CA VAL A 21 -6.02 -4.01 16.06
C VAL A 21 -6.65 -4.18 17.43
N GLU A 22 -6.11 -3.46 18.41
CA GLU A 22 -6.69 -3.32 19.75
C GLU A 22 -7.29 -1.91 19.89
N THR A 23 -8.48 -1.85 20.44
CA THR A 23 -9.19 -0.61 20.79
C THR A 23 -9.72 -0.71 22.21
N PRO A 24 -10.14 0.39 22.85
CA PRO A 24 -10.76 0.35 24.17
C PRO A 24 -11.99 -0.57 24.26
N THR A 25 -12.64 -0.84 23.13
CA THR A 25 -13.88 -1.63 23.06
C THR A 25 -13.68 -3.06 22.56
N GLY A 26 -12.47 -3.44 22.11
CA GLY A 26 -12.23 -4.79 21.61
C GLY A 26 -10.91 -4.99 20.89
N ARG A 27 -10.70 -6.25 20.47
CA ARG A 27 -9.52 -6.67 19.72
C ARG A 27 -9.94 -7.50 18.51
N ALA A 28 -9.34 -7.23 17.37
CA ALA A 28 -9.47 -8.01 16.14
C ALA A 28 -8.09 -8.48 15.68
N GLU A 29 -7.99 -9.76 15.36
CA GLU A 29 -6.75 -10.40 14.85
C GLU A 29 -6.96 -10.90 13.43
N ASN A 30 -5.86 -11.07 12.71
CA ASN A 30 -5.87 -11.54 11.31
C ASN A 30 -6.77 -10.68 10.41
N VAL A 31 -6.75 -9.37 10.60
CA VAL A 31 -7.51 -8.42 9.78
C VAL A 31 -6.75 -8.16 8.49
N LEU A 32 -7.45 -8.03 7.36
CA LEU A 32 -6.83 -7.53 6.13
C LEU A 32 -6.27 -6.13 6.37
N GLY A 33 -4.97 -5.97 6.22
CA GLY A 33 -4.24 -4.75 6.47
C GLY A 33 -3.45 -4.25 5.27
N GLY A 34 -2.74 -3.15 5.51
CA GLY A 34 -1.88 -2.51 4.52
C GLY A 34 -2.58 -1.44 3.69
N SER A 35 -1.92 -0.29 3.55
CA SER A 35 -2.48 0.88 2.84
C SER A 35 -2.78 0.60 1.37
N CYS A 36 -2.03 -0.32 0.72
CA CYS A 36 -2.30 -0.76 -0.64
C CYS A 36 -3.71 -1.39 -0.76
N ALA A 37 -4.09 -2.27 0.17
CA ALA A 37 -5.40 -2.91 0.17
C ALA A 37 -6.54 -1.91 0.40
N TYR A 38 -6.38 -1.02 1.37
CA TYR A 38 -7.40 -0.02 1.69
C TYR A 38 -7.56 1.02 0.59
N PHE A 39 -6.45 1.50 0.01
CA PHE A 39 -6.51 2.40 -1.13
C PHE A 39 -7.21 1.74 -2.33
N ALA A 40 -6.83 0.50 -2.67
CA ALA A 40 -7.46 -0.23 -3.77
C ALA A 40 -8.96 -0.38 -3.56
N ALA A 41 -9.40 -0.77 -2.36
CA ALA A 41 -10.81 -0.90 -2.01
C ALA A 41 -11.56 0.41 -2.19
N ALA A 42 -11.07 1.51 -1.60
CA ALA A 42 -11.71 2.81 -1.67
C ALA A 42 -11.76 3.36 -3.11
N ALA A 43 -10.67 3.30 -3.85
CA ALA A 43 -10.58 3.80 -5.22
C ALA A 43 -11.45 2.99 -6.20
N SER A 44 -11.66 1.70 -5.93
CA SER A 44 -12.44 0.80 -6.80
C SER A 44 -13.90 1.22 -6.96
N PHE A 45 -14.44 2.01 -6.04
CA PHE A 45 -15.79 2.59 -6.18
C PHE A 45 -15.87 3.69 -7.25
N HIS A 46 -14.73 4.22 -7.69
CA HIS A 46 -14.66 5.34 -8.61
C HIS A 46 -14.03 4.98 -9.96
N THR A 47 -13.08 4.03 -9.98
CA THR A 47 -12.31 3.67 -11.18
C THR A 47 -11.72 2.27 -11.07
N PRO A 48 -11.40 1.59 -12.19
CA PRO A 48 -10.59 0.39 -12.15
C PRO A 48 -9.21 0.64 -11.52
N VAL A 49 -8.78 -0.24 -10.63
CA VAL A 49 -7.52 -0.16 -9.90
C VAL A 49 -6.68 -1.41 -10.15
N ARG A 50 -5.45 -1.21 -10.56
CA ARG A 50 -4.43 -2.25 -10.70
C ARG A 50 -3.63 -2.35 -9.42
N VAL A 51 -3.47 -3.55 -8.87
CA VAL A 51 -2.72 -3.78 -7.63
C VAL A 51 -1.41 -4.47 -7.94
N VAL A 52 -0.30 -3.91 -7.44
CA VAL A 52 1.03 -4.53 -7.46
C VAL A 52 1.55 -4.59 -6.03
N ALA A 53 1.61 -5.79 -5.47
CA ALA A 53 2.05 -6.04 -4.11
C ALA A 53 2.59 -7.46 -3.98
N ALA A 54 3.25 -7.77 -2.86
CA ALA A 54 3.65 -9.12 -2.50
C ALA A 54 3.04 -9.52 -1.15
N VAL A 55 2.64 -10.79 -1.04
CA VAL A 55 2.20 -11.42 0.20
C VAL A 55 2.93 -12.74 0.40
N GLY A 56 3.02 -13.21 1.62
CA GLY A 56 3.61 -14.51 1.94
C GLY A 56 2.67 -15.69 1.69
N GLY A 57 3.19 -16.90 1.85
CA GLY A 57 2.39 -18.14 1.77
C GLY A 57 1.39 -18.30 2.92
N ASP A 58 1.54 -17.50 3.96
CA ASP A 58 0.64 -17.45 5.14
C ASP A 58 -0.51 -16.47 5.00
N TRP A 59 -0.60 -15.74 3.87
CA TRP A 59 -1.70 -14.78 3.67
C TRP A 59 -3.04 -15.50 3.56
N PRO A 60 -4.05 -15.13 4.39
CA PRO A 60 -5.33 -15.82 4.42
C PRO A 60 -6.08 -15.74 3.07
N LYS A 61 -6.67 -16.87 2.65
CA LYS A 61 -7.47 -16.93 1.41
C LYS A 61 -8.70 -16.02 1.49
N GLU A 62 -9.21 -15.83 2.68
CA GLU A 62 -10.34 -14.95 2.99
C GLU A 62 -10.02 -13.50 2.65
N HIS A 63 -8.79 -13.04 2.89
CA HIS A 63 -8.35 -11.70 2.52
C HIS A 63 -8.32 -11.50 1.00
N ARG A 64 -7.86 -12.53 0.26
CA ARG A 64 -7.94 -12.50 -1.21
C ARG A 64 -9.40 -12.41 -1.68
N ALA A 65 -10.28 -13.19 -1.07
CA ALA A 65 -11.70 -13.18 -1.42
C ALA A 65 -12.36 -11.82 -1.13
N ILE A 66 -11.98 -11.15 -0.04
CA ILE A 66 -12.44 -9.78 0.25
C ILE A 66 -12.06 -8.83 -0.90
N LEU A 67 -10.79 -8.81 -1.31
CA LEU A 67 -10.35 -7.93 -2.40
C LEU A 67 -10.98 -8.29 -3.75
N GLN A 68 -11.19 -9.58 -4.03
CA GLN A 68 -11.88 -10.06 -5.24
C GLN A 68 -13.38 -9.70 -5.26
N GLY A 69 -13.96 -9.40 -4.10
CA GLY A 69 -15.34 -8.92 -3.98
C GLY A 69 -15.55 -7.52 -4.57
N PHE A 70 -14.49 -6.74 -4.73
CA PHE A 70 -14.54 -5.44 -5.40
C PHE A 70 -14.36 -5.62 -6.90
N GLN A 71 -15.41 -5.37 -7.69
CA GLN A 71 -15.46 -5.63 -9.13
C GLN A 71 -14.37 -4.91 -9.96
N ASN A 72 -13.86 -3.79 -9.46
CA ASN A 72 -12.93 -2.93 -10.17
C ASN A 72 -11.46 -3.10 -9.71
N ILE A 73 -11.12 -4.14 -8.93
CA ILE A 73 -9.74 -4.41 -8.51
C ILE A 73 -9.14 -5.51 -9.37
N ASP A 74 -8.05 -5.18 -10.06
CA ASP A 74 -7.23 -6.15 -10.79
C ASP A 74 -6.06 -6.61 -9.91
N LEU A 75 -6.13 -7.86 -9.44
CA LEU A 75 -5.11 -8.50 -8.59
C LEU A 75 -4.07 -9.30 -9.39
N SER A 76 -4.01 -9.18 -10.72
CA SER A 76 -3.05 -9.94 -11.53
C SER A 76 -1.57 -9.58 -11.26
N GLY A 77 -1.33 -8.43 -10.63
CA GLY A 77 0.00 -8.02 -10.14
C GLY A 77 0.28 -8.38 -8.67
N LEU A 78 -0.61 -9.12 -8.00
CA LEU A 78 -0.40 -9.57 -6.63
C LEU A 78 0.40 -10.88 -6.59
N GLU A 79 1.67 -10.81 -6.18
CA GLU A 79 2.54 -11.96 -5.99
C GLU A 79 2.25 -12.69 -4.67
N THR A 80 2.29 -14.03 -4.70
CA THR A 80 2.35 -14.86 -3.50
C THR A 80 3.70 -15.54 -3.41
N ARG A 81 4.49 -15.23 -2.39
CA ARG A 81 5.81 -15.79 -2.11
C ARG A 81 5.68 -16.91 -1.09
N GLN A 82 5.59 -18.15 -1.56
CA GLN A 82 5.21 -19.32 -0.76
C GLN A 82 6.09 -19.56 0.47
N ASN A 83 7.37 -19.24 0.39
CA ASN A 83 8.35 -19.47 1.48
C ASN A 83 8.56 -18.25 2.38
N SER A 84 7.85 -17.16 2.12
CA SER A 84 7.96 -15.92 2.87
C SER A 84 6.75 -15.72 3.77
N LYS A 85 6.90 -14.79 4.74
CA LYS A 85 5.79 -14.32 5.58
C LYS A 85 5.23 -13.03 5.04
N THR A 86 3.92 -12.86 5.16
CA THR A 86 3.25 -11.59 4.87
C THR A 86 3.68 -10.53 5.89
N PHE A 87 3.72 -9.27 5.47
CA PHE A 87 3.82 -8.14 6.39
C PHE A 87 2.73 -8.25 7.46
N ALA A 88 3.10 -8.03 8.72
CA ALA A 88 2.14 -8.02 9.81
C ALA A 88 2.41 -6.86 10.76
N TRP A 89 1.34 -6.19 11.16
CA TRP A 89 1.40 -5.07 12.09
C TRP A 89 0.39 -5.26 13.21
N GLY A 90 0.78 -4.87 14.42
CA GLY A 90 -0.14 -4.81 15.56
C GLY A 90 -0.14 -3.42 16.17
N GLY A 91 -1.32 -2.85 16.37
CA GLY A 91 -1.49 -1.55 16.99
C GLY A 91 -2.58 -1.53 18.05
N ARG A 92 -2.35 -0.71 19.08
CA ARG A 92 -3.32 -0.40 20.13
C ARG A 92 -3.70 1.06 20.05
N TYR A 93 -4.97 1.33 19.79
CA TYR A 93 -5.54 2.67 19.80
C TYR A 93 -5.97 3.08 21.22
N HIS A 94 -5.71 4.34 21.55
CA HIS A 94 -6.13 4.95 22.81
C HIS A 94 -7.60 5.38 22.77
N ASP A 95 -8.13 5.82 23.92
CA ASP A 95 -9.55 6.15 24.08
C ASP A 95 -10.08 7.19 23.08
N ASN A 96 -9.23 8.13 22.67
CA ASN A 96 -9.58 9.16 21.70
C ASN A 96 -9.45 8.70 20.23
N MET A 97 -8.90 7.49 19.98
CA MET A 97 -8.62 6.92 18.66
C MET A 97 -7.64 7.72 17.78
N ASP A 98 -7.10 8.84 18.27
CA ASP A 98 -6.15 9.70 17.52
C ASP A 98 -4.72 9.19 17.65
N HIS A 99 -4.39 8.64 18.82
CA HIS A 99 -3.07 8.10 19.12
C HIS A 99 -3.09 6.57 19.16
N ARG A 100 -2.01 5.96 18.68
CA ARG A 100 -1.82 4.51 18.72
C ARG A 100 -0.40 4.15 19.14
N ASP A 101 -0.28 3.03 19.84
CA ASP A 101 1.00 2.37 20.07
C ASP A 101 1.19 1.25 19.06
N THR A 102 2.36 1.16 18.45
CA THR A 102 2.75 -0.02 17.68
C THR A 102 3.19 -1.12 18.64
N LEU A 103 2.49 -2.24 18.64
CA LEU A 103 2.80 -3.41 19.46
C LEU A 103 3.90 -4.26 18.82
N TYR A 104 3.84 -4.43 17.50
CA TYR A 104 4.85 -5.11 16.70
C TYR A 104 4.76 -4.72 15.22
N THR A 105 5.87 -4.90 14.51
CA THR A 105 5.95 -4.82 13.05
C THR A 105 6.83 -5.96 12.57
N HIS A 106 6.27 -6.85 11.75
CA HIS A 106 6.99 -7.90 11.06
C HIS A 106 7.00 -7.60 9.57
N LEU A 107 8.16 -7.26 9.04
CA LEU A 107 8.27 -6.76 7.66
C LEU A 107 8.02 -7.86 6.62
N GLY A 108 8.49 -9.11 6.88
CA GLY A 108 8.24 -10.23 5.98
C GLY A 108 8.64 -9.93 4.53
N VAL A 109 7.72 -10.12 3.59
CA VAL A 109 7.96 -9.88 2.15
C VAL A 109 8.39 -8.45 1.81
N VAL A 110 8.18 -7.48 2.71
CA VAL A 110 8.57 -6.07 2.51
C VAL A 110 10.08 -5.86 2.59
N GLU A 111 10.81 -6.73 3.29
CA GLU A 111 12.28 -6.71 3.34
C GLU A 111 12.93 -7.38 2.12
N GLU A 112 12.14 -8.01 1.27
CA GLU A 112 12.63 -8.69 0.09
C GLU A 112 12.65 -7.75 -1.13
N LYS A 113 12.95 -8.32 -2.30
CA LYS A 113 12.89 -7.56 -3.55
C LYS A 113 11.50 -6.94 -3.78
N PRO A 114 11.42 -5.81 -4.49
CA PRO A 114 10.14 -5.23 -4.90
C PRO A 114 9.24 -6.23 -5.65
N PRO A 115 7.92 -6.11 -5.58
CA PRO A 115 7.02 -6.92 -6.38
C PRO A 115 7.19 -6.61 -7.88
N HIS A 116 6.97 -7.65 -8.70
CA HIS A 116 7.06 -7.49 -10.15
C HIS A 116 5.91 -6.64 -10.69
N VAL A 117 6.22 -5.61 -11.47
CA VAL A 117 5.23 -4.82 -12.20
C VAL A 117 4.93 -5.49 -13.56
N PRO A 118 3.73 -6.05 -13.76
CA PRO A 118 3.36 -6.66 -15.04
C PRO A 118 3.53 -5.67 -16.20
N PRO A 119 4.07 -6.10 -17.36
CA PRO A 119 4.28 -5.20 -18.50
C PRO A 119 3.04 -4.42 -18.93
N GLN A 120 1.86 -5.06 -18.85
CA GLN A 120 0.57 -4.45 -19.20
C GLN A 120 0.10 -3.38 -18.20
N PHE A 121 0.78 -3.22 -17.03
CA PHE A 121 0.47 -2.20 -16.05
C PHE A 121 1.35 -0.96 -16.16
N ARG A 122 2.43 -1.03 -16.95
CA ARG A 122 3.41 0.06 -17.08
C ARG A 122 2.88 1.29 -17.83
N ASP A 123 1.72 1.19 -18.46
CA ASP A 123 0.99 2.30 -19.08
C ASP A 123 0.16 3.11 -18.08
N SER A 124 0.22 2.77 -16.79
CA SER A 124 -0.55 3.47 -15.74
C SER A 124 -0.09 4.92 -15.61
N GLN A 125 -1.08 5.83 -15.64
CA GLN A 125 -0.84 7.28 -15.62
C GLN A 125 -1.00 7.90 -14.23
N PHE A 126 -1.76 7.25 -13.36
CA PHE A 126 -2.00 7.67 -11.97
C PHE A 126 -1.43 6.59 -11.06
N VAL A 127 -0.48 6.98 -10.21
CA VAL A 127 0.28 6.04 -9.37
C VAL A 127 0.09 6.42 -7.92
N PHE A 128 -0.39 5.48 -7.11
CA PHE A 128 -0.36 5.58 -5.66
C PHE A 128 0.69 4.60 -5.11
N LEU A 129 1.74 5.16 -4.52
CA LEU A 129 2.81 4.42 -3.86
C LEU A 129 2.42 4.24 -2.39
N ALA A 130 1.65 3.19 -2.11
CA ALA A 130 1.25 2.85 -0.77
C ALA A 130 2.46 2.46 0.09
N ASN A 131 2.29 2.53 1.39
CA ASN A 131 3.35 2.37 2.37
C ASN A 131 4.26 1.16 2.11
N THR A 132 5.55 1.46 1.93
CA THR A 132 6.70 0.54 1.95
C THR A 132 7.98 1.37 2.08
N HIS A 133 9.16 0.72 2.11
CA HIS A 133 10.42 1.45 2.17
C HIS A 133 10.55 2.46 1.01
N PRO A 134 10.94 3.73 1.25
CA PRO A 134 10.98 4.76 0.22
C PRO A 134 11.84 4.41 -1.01
N SER A 135 12.93 3.67 -0.83
CA SER A 135 13.74 3.19 -1.97
C SER A 135 12.95 2.22 -2.86
N VAL A 136 12.10 1.36 -2.28
CA VAL A 136 11.21 0.46 -3.01
C VAL A 136 10.13 1.25 -3.74
N GLN A 137 9.58 2.29 -3.11
CA GLN A 137 8.61 3.18 -3.76
C GLN A 137 9.23 3.89 -4.98
N MET A 138 10.48 4.35 -4.89
CA MET A 138 11.19 4.95 -6.03
C MET A 138 11.44 3.93 -7.14
N GLU A 139 11.91 2.72 -6.82
CA GLU A 139 12.12 1.66 -7.80
C GLU A 139 10.82 1.29 -8.53
N LEU A 140 9.70 1.17 -7.80
CA LEU A 140 8.40 0.92 -8.38
C LEU A 140 7.93 2.09 -9.25
N LEU A 141 8.19 3.34 -8.84
CA LEU A 141 7.84 4.54 -9.60
C LEU A 141 8.51 4.60 -10.97
N ASP A 142 9.74 4.09 -11.10
CA ASP A 142 10.50 4.06 -12.35
C ASP A 142 9.84 3.20 -13.44
N HIS A 143 8.95 2.28 -13.07
CA HIS A 143 8.16 1.50 -14.03
C HIS A 143 7.08 2.32 -14.75
N PHE A 144 6.81 3.56 -14.32
CA PHE A 144 5.74 4.41 -14.84
C PHE A 144 6.28 5.74 -15.40
N PRO A 145 7.09 5.71 -16.48
CA PRO A 145 7.75 6.91 -17.01
C PRO A 145 6.77 7.94 -17.59
N ASN A 146 5.58 7.50 -18.00
CA ASN A 146 4.53 8.34 -18.60
C ASN A 146 3.43 8.75 -17.60
N ARG A 147 3.69 8.60 -16.29
CA ARG A 147 2.74 8.99 -15.25
C ARG A 147 2.43 10.48 -15.29
N LYS A 148 1.20 10.81 -15.01
CA LYS A 148 0.70 12.21 -14.90
C LYS A 148 0.67 12.68 -13.45
N LEU A 149 0.44 11.73 -12.52
CA LEU A 149 0.36 12.00 -11.10
C LEU A 149 0.92 10.81 -10.33
N ALA A 150 1.77 11.10 -9.37
CA ALA A 150 2.22 10.16 -8.37
C ALA A 150 1.99 10.73 -6.97
N VAL A 151 1.33 9.96 -6.12
CA VAL A 151 1.11 10.27 -4.70
C VAL A 151 1.65 9.10 -3.89
N ALA A 152 2.26 9.37 -2.78
CA ALA A 152 2.73 8.34 -1.84
C ALA A 152 2.08 8.50 -0.47
N ASP A 153 2.08 7.44 0.31
CA ASP A 153 2.00 7.49 1.76
C ASP A 153 3.29 6.94 2.39
N THR A 154 3.40 7.08 3.69
CA THR A 154 4.52 6.57 4.48
C THR A 154 4.02 6.11 5.85
N MET A 155 4.93 5.79 6.76
CA MET A 155 4.63 5.51 8.17
C MET A 155 5.77 5.94 9.07
N ASP A 156 5.51 6.03 10.38
CA ASP A 156 6.47 6.42 11.41
C ASP A 156 7.81 5.69 11.28
N LEU A 157 7.79 4.39 10.95
CA LEU A 157 9.00 3.59 10.79
C LEU A 157 9.95 4.21 9.76
N TRP A 158 9.45 4.51 8.55
CA TRP A 158 10.28 5.04 7.46
C TRP A 158 10.69 6.49 7.69
N ILE A 159 9.82 7.29 8.32
CA ILE A 159 10.17 8.65 8.74
C ILE A 159 11.36 8.63 9.69
N ASN A 160 11.41 7.65 10.59
CA ASN A 160 12.47 7.54 11.59
C ASN A 160 13.77 6.92 11.06
N ILE A 161 13.70 5.88 10.23
CA ILE A 161 14.90 5.10 9.85
C ILE A 161 15.35 5.30 8.40
N ALA A 162 14.52 5.88 7.52
CA ALA A 162 14.78 6.06 6.08
C ALA A 162 14.48 7.49 5.59
N LYS A 163 14.67 8.48 6.45
CA LYS A 163 14.38 9.89 6.14
C LYS A 163 15.15 10.44 4.94
N PRO A 164 16.42 10.09 4.69
CA PRO A 164 17.13 10.50 3.49
C PRO A 164 16.48 10.00 2.20
N GLU A 165 16.10 8.72 2.15
CA GLU A 165 15.42 8.08 1.02
C GLU A 165 14.02 8.66 0.82
N LEU A 166 13.30 8.91 1.93
CA LEU A 166 12.00 9.57 1.88
C LEU A 166 12.09 10.96 1.25
N ARG A 167 13.11 11.76 1.58
CA ARG A 167 13.34 13.06 0.95
C ARG A 167 13.62 12.95 -0.55
N GLN A 168 14.32 11.90 -0.98
CA GLN A 168 14.57 11.64 -2.41
C GLN A 168 13.27 11.27 -3.14
N LEU A 169 12.41 10.47 -2.50
CA LEU A 169 11.08 10.14 -3.02
C LEU A 169 10.22 11.41 -3.18
N LEU A 170 10.19 12.27 -2.14
CA LEU A 170 9.40 13.52 -2.15
C LEU A 170 9.75 14.43 -3.32
N ALA A 171 11.00 14.41 -3.80
CA ALA A 171 11.42 15.18 -4.97
C ALA A 171 10.90 14.60 -6.30
N GLN A 172 10.34 13.39 -6.32
CA GLN A 172 9.90 12.67 -7.52
C GLN A 172 8.39 12.51 -7.65
N ILE A 173 7.63 12.89 -6.62
CA ILE A 173 6.17 12.71 -6.53
C ILE A 173 5.44 14.06 -6.49
N ASN A 174 4.13 14.02 -6.68
CA ASN A 174 3.27 15.21 -6.72
C ASN A 174 2.53 15.45 -5.42
N GLY A 175 2.43 14.45 -4.56
CA GLY A 175 1.73 14.55 -3.28
C GLY A 175 2.11 13.46 -2.30
N LEU A 176 1.92 13.74 -1.02
CA LEU A 176 2.14 12.82 0.09
C LEU A 176 0.90 12.82 0.97
N ALA A 177 0.39 11.63 1.30
CA ALA A 177 -0.67 11.43 2.27
C ALA A 177 -0.04 11.07 3.62
N LEU A 178 -0.41 11.79 4.67
CA LEU A 178 0.08 11.63 6.03
C LEU A 178 -1.09 11.71 7.00
N ASN A 179 -0.99 11.01 8.10
CA ASN A 179 -1.77 11.32 9.28
C ASN A 179 -1.11 12.47 10.07
N TYR A 180 -1.78 12.92 11.15
CA TYR A 180 -1.30 14.05 11.96
C TYR A 180 0.07 13.78 12.58
N ASP A 181 0.25 12.61 13.21
CA ASP A 181 1.51 12.26 13.91
C ASP A 181 2.69 12.14 12.94
N GLU A 182 2.46 11.58 11.75
CA GLU A 182 3.45 11.49 10.68
C GLU A 182 3.86 12.86 10.14
N ALA A 183 2.89 13.78 10.02
CA ALA A 183 3.16 15.13 9.57
C ALA A 183 4.00 15.92 10.59
N GLU A 184 3.81 15.70 11.89
CA GLU A 184 4.65 16.32 12.93
C GLU A 184 6.08 15.76 12.97
N GLN A 185 6.27 14.47 12.59
CA GLN A 185 7.58 13.82 12.61
C GLN A 185 8.44 14.14 11.37
N LEU A 186 7.82 14.51 10.25
CA LEU A 186 8.49 14.74 8.98
C LEU A 186 9.24 16.06 8.93
#